data_506eac20c906fc82e25282a2da1dddd2
#
_entry.id   506eac20c906fc82e25282a2da1dddd2
#
_cell.length_a   1.000
_cell.length_b   1.000
_cell.length_c   1.000
_cell.angle_alpha   90.00
_cell.angle_beta   90.00
_cell.angle_gamma   90.00
#
_symmetry.space_group_name_H-M   'P 1'
#
loop_
_entity.id
_entity.type
_entity.pdbx_description
1 polymer ?
#
loop_
_entity_poly.entity_id
_entity_poly.type
_entity_poly.pdbx_seq_one_letter_code
_entity_poly.pdbx_strand_id
1 'polypeptide(L)'
;IDPGTAFGTGMHETTQLCMRQLKKYVKDGMEILDVGTGSGILSIAALKLGAGHAVGTDLDPCAISATRENLEANQIPEGSMDVMIGNIIDDKAVQDQVGYEKYDIVTANILADVLIPLTPVICHQMKPGALYITSGILDVKEDVVVKAVKDAGLEILEVTHQGEWVSVTARKQA
;
A
#
# COMPACT_ATOMS: atom_id res chain seq x y z
N ILE A 1 11.08 9.02 7.76
CA ILE A 1 11.50 7.63 8.01
C ILE A 1 12.99 7.60 8.17
N ASP A 2 13.46 6.94 9.19
CA ASP A 2 14.87 6.70 9.38
C ASP A 2 15.26 5.39 8.73
N PRO A 3 15.87 5.39 7.54
CA PRO A 3 16.24 4.16 6.86
C PRO A 3 17.32 3.39 7.62
N GLY A 4 18.10 4.06 8.46
CA GLY A 4 19.14 3.40 9.27
C GLY A 4 18.59 2.55 10.38
N THR A 5 17.40 2.86 10.89
CA THR A 5 16.79 2.14 12.01
C THR A 5 15.63 1.25 11.58
N ALA A 6 14.67 1.82 10.86
CA ALA A 6 13.43 1.09 10.53
C ALA A 6 13.63 0.12 9.37
N PHE A 7 14.41 0.49 8.37
CA PHE A 7 14.46 -0.24 7.11
C PHE A 7 15.86 -0.53 6.64
N GLY A 8 16.83 -0.13 7.43
CA GLY A 8 18.22 -0.30 7.12
C GLY A 8 18.68 0.51 5.91
N THR A 9 19.97 0.44 5.63
CA THR A 9 20.57 1.09 4.47
C THR A 9 20.24 0.34 3.19
N GLY A 10 19.86 -0.94 3.30
CA GLY A 10 19.49 -1.80 2.18
C GLY A 10 17.98 -1.89 1.98
N MET A 11 17.26 -0.75 2.02
CA MET A 11 15.84 -0.76 1.74
C MET A 11 15.59 -1.49 0.42
N HIS A 12 14.68 -2.46 0.43
CA HIS A 12 14.42 -3.28 -0.74
C HIS A 12 13.95 -2.43 -1.92
N GLU A 13 14.33 -2.82 -3.12
CA GLU A 13 14.00 -2.09 -4.34
C GLU A 13 12.50 -1.90 -4.53
N THR A 14 11.70 -2.90 -4.15
CA THR A 14 10.23 -2.82 -4.23
C THR A 14 9.67 -1.73 -3.33
N THR A 15 10.24 -1.56 -2.15
CA THR A 15 9.85 -0.50 -1.22
C THR A 15 10.24 0.87 -1.76
N GLN A 16 11.44 0.98 -2.34
CA GLN A 16 11.90 2.22 -2.96
C GLN A 16 10.98 2.65 -4.10
N LEU A 17 10.53 1.70 -4.93
CA LEU A 17 9.58 1.98 -6.01
C LEU A 17 8.27 2.56 -5.48
N CYS A 18 7.70 1.95 -4.43
CA CYS A 18 6.49 2.47 -3.78
C CYS A 18 6.71 3.86 -3.18
N MET A 19 7.84 4.05 -2.53
CA MET A 19 8.17 5.32 -1.87
C MET A 19 8.21 6.47 -2.86
N ARG A 20 8.78 6.24 -4.05
CA ARG A 20 8.82 7.28 -5.10
C ARG A 20 7.42 7.67 -5.53
N GLN A 21 6.51 6.71 -5.65
CA GLN A 21 5.12 6.99 -6.02
C GLN A 21 4.38 7.71 -4.90
N LEU A 22 4.59 7.31 -3.64
CA LEU A 22 4.01 8.01 -2.49
C LEU A 22 4.48 9.46 -2.44
N LYS A 23 5.78 9.68 -2.63
CA LYS A 23 6.35 11.03 -2.64
C LYS A 23 5.73 11.91 -3.73
N LYS A 24 5.38 11.32 -4.86
CA LYS A 24 4.77 12.02 -5.99
C LYS A 24 3.30 12.36 -5.74
N TYR A 25 2.53 11.49 -5.09
CA TYR A 25 1.07 11.56 -5.07
C TYR A 25 0.45 11.87 -3.71
N VAL A 26 1.13 11.66 -2.59
CA VAL A 26 0.54 11.93 -1.27
C VAL A 26 0.36 13.43 -1.10
N LYS A 27 -0.84 13.81 -0.65
CA LYS A 27 -1.21 15.18 -0.31
C LYS A 27 -1.70 15.24 1.13
N ASP A 28 -1.68 16.44 1.70
CA ASP A 28 -2.08 16.65 3.09
C ASP A 28 -3.49 16.15 3.37
N GLY A 29 -3.62 15.42 4.47
CA GLY A 29 -4.92 14.95 4.95
C GLY A 29 -5.45 13.67 4.31
N MET A 30 -4.73 13.07 3.37
CA MET A 30 -5.17 11.85 2.72
C MET A 30 -5.34 10.68 3.68
N GLU A 31 -6.29 9.81 3.36
CA GLU A 31 -6.53 8.54 4.05
C GLU A 31 -5.86 7.41 3.25
N ILE A 32 -5.00 6.64 3.90
CA ILE A 32 -4.17 5.62 3.24
C ILE A 32 -4.56 4.22 3.71
N LEU A 33 -4.62 3.29 2.78
CA LEU A 33 -4.75 1.86 3.09
C LEU A 33 -3.51 1.13 2.58
N ASP A 34 -2.85 0.39 3.47
CA ASP A 34 -1.64 -0.36 3.14
C ASP A 34 -1.91 -1.85 3.33
N VAL A 35 -2.04 -2.58 2.23
CA VAL A 35 -2.32 -4.02 2.24
C VAL A 35 -1.02 -4.79 2.33
N GLY A 36 -0.91 -5.69 3.33
CA GLY A 36 0.34 -6.37 3.62
C GLY A 36 1.33 -5.43 4.27
N THR A 37 0.89 -4.70 5.28
CA THR A 37 1.64 -3.57 5.86
C THR A 37 2.96 -3.96 6.53
N GLY A 38 3.06 -5.18 7.06
CA GLY A 38 4.27 -5.69 7.70
C GLY A 38 4.75 -4.79 8.84
N SER A 39 5.87 -4.12 8.62
CA SER A 39 6.44 -3.18 9.60
C SER A 39 5.80 -1.80 9.56
N GLY A 40 4.86 -1.55 8.64
CA GLY A 40 4.20 -0.27 8.49
C GLY A 40 4.99 0.77 7.71
N ILE A 41 6.05 0.37 7.03
CA ILE A 41 6.97 1.31 6.36
C ILE A 41 6.27 2.24 5.39
N LEU A 42 5.39 1.73 4.52
CA LEU A 42 4.75 2.56 3.50
C LEU A 42 3.73 3.51 4.12
N SER A 43 3.00 3.04 5.14
CA SER A 43 2.07 3.89 5.88
C SER A 43 2.80 5.01 6.61
N ILE A 44 3.92 4.69 7.26
CA ILE A 44 4.73 5.69 7.96
C ILE A 44 5.29 6.71 6.98
N ALA A 45 5.75 6.26 5.81
CA ALA A 45 6.21 7.16 4.75
C ALA A 45 5.09 8.11 4.32
N ALA A 46 3.90 7.59 4.09
CA ALA A 46 2.76 8.40 3.69
C ALA A 46 2.40 9.43 4.76
N LEU A 47 2.39 9.03 6.04
CA LEU A 47 2.11 9.93 7.15
C LEU A 47 3.15 11.05 7.23
N LYS A 48 4.42 10.73 7.03
CA LYS A 48 5.49 11.74 7.02
C LYS A 48 5.40 12.68 5.82
N LEU A 49 4.77 12.24 4.75
CA LEU A 49 4.54 13.07 3.56
C LEU A 49 3.26 13.93 3.66
N GLY A 50 2.52 13.81 4.76
CA GLY A 50 1.35 14.66 5.01
C GLY A 50 0.02 13.94 5.08
N ALA A 51 -0.04 12.62 4.87
CA ALA A 51 -1.28 11.87 5.02
C ALA A 51 -1.87 12.08 6.42
N GLY A 52 -3.19 12.12 6.51
CA GLY A 52 -3.87 12.38 7.77
C GLY A 52 -4.02 11.14 8.64
N HIS A 53 -4.18 9.98 8.02
CA HIS A 53 -4.41 8.73 8.72
C HIS A 53 -4.09 7.56 7.80
N ALA A 54 -3.70 6.42 8.38
CA ALA A 54 -3.43 5.21 7.64
C ALA A 54 -4.04 3.99 8.33
N VAL A 55 -4.48 3.04 7.52
CA VAL A 55 -4.90 1.71 7.97
C VAL A 55 -4.02 0.69 7.28
N GLY A 56 -3.41 -0.19 8.05
CA GLY A 56 -2.65 -1.31 7.51
C GLY A 56 -3.37 -2.63 7.76
N THR A 57 -3.37 -3.51 6.77
CA THR A 57 -3.84 -4.88 6.96
C THR A 57 -2.69 -5.86 6.79
N ASP A 58 -2.73 -6.97 7.50
CA ASP A 58 -1.73 -8.04 7.37
C ASP A 58 -2.33 -9.36 7.85
N LEU A 59 -1.81 -10.45 7.32
CA LEU A 59 -2.18 -11.79 7.74
C LEU A 59 -1.47 -12.20 9.04
N ASP A 60 -0.29 -11.62 9.27
CA ASP A 60 0.57 -11.98 10.40
C ASP A 60 0.32 -11.06 11.60
N PRO A 61 -0.12 -11.62 12.75
CA PRO A 61 -0.31 -10.82 13.96
C PRO A 61 0.94 -10.07 14.44
N CYS A 62 2.13 -10.53 14.05
CA CYS A 62 3.39 -9.83 14.38
C CYS A 62 3.46 -8.43 13.78
N ALA A 63 2.65 -8.15 12.74
CA ALA A 63 2.59 -6.82 12.13
C ALA A 63 2.15 -5.75 13.14
N ILE A 64 1.36 -6.10 14.14
CA ILE A 64 0.90 -5.14 15.16
C ILE A 64 2.09 -4.59 15.95
N SER A 65 2.92 -5.47 16.52
CA SER A 65 4.07 -5.03 17.31
C SER A 65 5.15 -4.40 16.45
N ALA A 66 5.41 -4.96 15.27
CA ALA A 66 6.41 -4.42 14.35
C ALA A 66 6.05 -3.00 13.91
N THR A 67 4.80 -2.77 13.55
CA THR A 67 4.31 -1.44 13.16
C THR A 67 4.37 -0.47 14.33
N ARG A 68 3.94 -0.91 15.53
CA ARG A 68 3.98 -0.06 16.72
C ARG A 68 5.41 0.41 17.02
N GLU A 69 6.37 -0.49 16.98
CA GLU A 69 7.77 -0.14 17.20
C GLU A 69 8.27 0.89 16.20
N ASN A 70 7.90 0.74 14.93
CA ASN A 70 8.30 1.68 13.88
C ASN A 70 7.60 3.03 14.01
N LEU A 71 6.34 3.05 14.41
CA LEU A 71 5.62 4.30 14.68
C LEU A 71 6.32 5.08 15.77
N GLU A 72 6.70 4.42 16.88
CA GLU A 72 7.42 5.04 17.98
C GLU A 72 8.79 5.52 17.53
N ALA A 73 9.55 4.69 16.83
CA ALA A 73 10.89 5.03 16.35
C ALA A 73 10.89 6.24 15.42
N ASN A 74 9.80 6.44 14.68
CA ASN A 74 9.67 7.56 13.75
C ASN A 74 8.85 8.72 14.33
N GLN A 75 8.52 8.67 15.63
CA GLN A 75 7.82 9.75 16.33
C GLN A 75 6.47 10.10 15.70
N ILE A 76 5.76 9.10 15.22
CA ILE A 76 4.42 9.28 14.66
C ILE A 76 3.41 9.40 15.80
N PRO A 77 2.55 10.42 15.80
CA PRO A 77 1.56 10.59 16.88
C PRO A 77 0.61 9.40 17.02
N GLU A 78 0.23 9.09 18.25
CA GLU A 78 -0.78 8.08 18.52
C GLU A 78 -2.08 8.38 17.75
N GLY A 79 -2.74 7.33 17.28
CA GLY A 79 -3.98 7.47 16.53
C GLY A 79 -3.81 7.76 15.05
N SER A 80 -2.56 7.93 14.58
CA SER A 80 -2.30 8.20 13.15
C SER A 80 -2.46 6.96 12.29
N MET A 81 -2.33 5.77 12.85
CA MET A 81 -2.39 4.52 12.10
C MET A 81 -3.04 3.41 12.92
N ASP A 82 -3.89 2.63 12.28
CA ASP A 82 -4.48 1.40 12.82
C ASP A 82 -4.01 0.19 12.01
N VAL A 83 -3.79 -0.94 12.68
CA VAL A 83 -3.44 -2.20 12.04
C VAL A 83 -4.55 -3.21 12.30
N MET A 84 -5.03 -3.84 11.23
CA MET A 84 -6.07 -4.86 11.28
C MET A 84 -5.52 -6.17 10.76
N ILE A 85 -5.70 -7.25 11.51
CA ILE A 85 -5.21 -8.57 11.12
C ILE A 85 -6.32 -9.33 10.40
N GLY A 86 -6.01 -9.85 9.23
CA GLY A 86 -6.93 -10.64 8.44
C GLY A 86 -6.65 -10.52 6.94
N ASN A 87 -7.39 -11.28 6.16
CA ASN A 87 -7.26 -11.32 4.71
C ASN A 87 -8.37 -10.49 4.05
N ILE A 88 -8.02 -9.29 3.59
CA ILE A 88 -8.98 -8.37 2.97
C ILE A 88 -9.54 -8.93 1.65
N ILE A 89 -8.87 -9.90 1.03
CA ILE A 89 -9.30 -10.45 -0.25
C ILE A 89 -10.60 -11.26 -0.11
N ASP A 90 -10.69 -12.08 0.93
CA ASP A 90 -11.80 -13.03 1.08
C ASP A 90 -12.58 -12.91 2.38
N ASP A 91 -12.14 -12.10 3.34
CA ASP A 91 -12.81 -11.95 4.62
C ASP A 91 -13.67 -10.68 4.63
N LYS A 92 -14.99 -10.88 4.50
CA LYS A 92 -15.94 -9.77 4.49
C LYS A 92 -15.89 -8.95 5.78
N ALA A 93 -15.64 -9.57 6.92
CA ALA A 93 -15.55 -8.86 8.20
C ALA A 93 -14.37 -7.87 8.18
N VAL A 94 -13.24 -8.26 7.60
CA VAL A 94 -12.09 -7.37 7.42
C VAL A 94 -12.43 -6.24 6.46
N GLN A 95 -13.07 -6.56 5.32
CA GLN A 95 -13.48 -5.54 4.35
C GLN A 95 -14.41 -4.52 4.99
N ASP A 96 -15.39 -4.97 5.78
CA ASP A 96 -16.34 -4.09 6.46
C ASP A 96 -15.63 -3.20 7.50
N GLN A 97 -14.69 -3.76 8.24
CA GLN A 97 -13.95 -3.03 9.25
C GLN A 97 -13.02 -1.97 8.61
N VAL A 98 -12.36 -2.32 7.53
CA VAL A 98 -11.51 -1.41 6.77
C VAL A 98 -12.34 -0.26 6.20
N GLY A 99 -13.50 -0.56 5.66
CA GLY A 99 -14.43 0.43 5.13
C GLY A 99 -14.40 0.52 3.61
N TYR A 100 -15.43 1.17 3.06
CA TYR A 100 -15.67 1.27 1.62
C TYR A 100 -15.60 2.72 1.16
N GLU A 101 -15.07 2.92 -0.06
CA GLU A 101 -14.93 4.26 -0.69
C GLU A 101 -14.36 5.30 0.29
N LYS A 102 -13.31 4.89 1.00
CA LYS A 102 -12.76 5.67 2.11
C LYS A 102 -11.34 6.16 1.85
N TYR A 103 -10.58 5.46 1.02
CA TYR A 103 -9.14 5.69 0.91
C TYR A 103 -8.78 6.47 -0.36
N ASP A 104 -7.86 7.42 -0.18
CA ASP A 104 -7.33 8.24 -1.27
C ASP A 104 -6.19 7.53 -2.01
N ILE A 105 -5.41 6.73 -1.27
CA ILE A 105 -4.35 5.91 -1.84
C ILE A 105 -4.38 4.54 -1.16
N VAL A 106 -4.26 3.49 -1.98
CA VAL A 106 -4.03 2.12 -1.51
C VAL A 106 -2.65 1.70 -1.97
N THR A 107 -1.82 1.25 -1.04
CA THR A 107 -0.52 0.66 -1.35
C THR A 107 -0.56 -0.85 -1.15
N ALA A 108 0.14 -1.58 -2.00
CA ALA A 108 0.28 -3.03 -1.86
C ALA A 108 1.65 -3.45 -2.41
N ASN A 109 2.59 -3.68 -1.51
CA ASN A 109 3.92 -4.18 -1.86
C ASN A 109 3.96 -5.67 -1.53
N ILE A 110 3.38 -6.47 -2.41
CA ILE A 110 3.18 -7.90 -2.23
C ILE A 110 3.40 -8.64 -3.56
N LEU A 111 3.45 -9.96 -3.52
CA LEU A 111 3.70 -10.76 -4.72
C LEU A 111 2.58 -10.61 -5.76
N ALA A 112 2.95 -10.71 -7.03
CA ALA A 112 2.00 -10.61 -8.16
C ALA A 112 0.81 -11.55 -7.99
N ASP A 113 1.07 -12.79 -7.54
CA ASP A 113 0.00 -13.80 -7.39
C ASP A 113 -1.02 -13.41 -6.31
N VAL A 114 -0.67 -12.51 -5.41
CA VAL A 114 -1.58 -11.97 -4.41
C VAL A 114 -2.23 -10.68 -4.92
N LEU A 115 -1.50 -9.86 -5.67
CA LEU A 115 -2.02 -8.62 -6.26
C LEU A 115 -3.18 -8.89 -7.21
N ILE A 116 -3.08 -9.95 -8.02
CA ILE A 116 -4.10 -10.27 -9.02
C ILE A 116 -5.48 -10.46 -8.38
N PRO A 117 -5.67 -11.35 -7.37
CA PRO A 117 -6.98 -11.48 -6.72
C PRO A 117 -7.35 -10.29 -5.83
N LEU A 118 -6.38 -9.55 -5.32
CA LEU A 118 -6.64 -8.37 -4.49
C LEU A 118 -7.27 -7.23 -5.30
N THR A 119 -6.80 -7.01 -6.50
CA THR A 119 -7.12 -5.82 -7.29
C THR A 119 -8.61 -5.58 -7.47
N PRO A 120 -9.44 -6.57 -7.88
CA PRO A 120 -10.88 -6.31 -8.01
C PRO A 120 -11.55 -6.03 -6.67
N VAL A 121 -11.06 -6.61 -5.57
CA VAL A 121 -11.63 -6.40 -4.24
C VAL A 121 -11.32 -4.99 -3.74
N ILE A 122 -10.08 -4.57 -3.88
CA ILE A 122 -9.60 -3.31 -3.28
C ILE A 122 -10.26 -2.08 -3.89
N CYS A 123 -10.78 -2.19 -5.10
CA CYS A 123 -11.50 -1.11 -5.75
C CYS A 123 -12.68 -0.61 -4.89
N HIS A 124 -13.29 -1.51 -4.11
CA HIS A 124 -14.42 -1.15 -3.24
C HIS A 124 -14.02 -0.30 -2.04
N GLN A 125 -12.77 -0.35 -1.62
CA GLN A 125 -12.25 0.47 -0.54
C GLN A 125 -11.79 1.84 -1.01
N MET A 126 -11.58 2.02 -2.30
CA MET A 126 -11.05 3.24 -2.89
C MET A 126 -12.15 4.26 -3.19
N LYS A 127 -11.88 5.52 -2.88
CA LYS A 127 -12.71 6.62 -3.36
C LYS A 127 -12.63 6.72 -4.89
N PRO A 128 -13.67 7.27 -5.55
CA PRO A 128 -13.51 7.67 -6.95
C PRO A 128 -12.32 8.60 -7.11
N GLY A 129 -11.46 8.35 -8.09
CA GLY A 129 -10.24 9.11 -8.32
C GLY A 129 -9.06 8.70 -7.46
N ALA A 130 -9.22 7.76 -6.54
CA ALA A 130 -8.14 7.28 -5.69
C ALA A 130 -7.07 6.54 -6.48
N LEU A 131 -5.88 6.47 -5.89
CA LEU A 131 -4.72 5.82 -6.51
C LEU A 131 -4.44 4.46 -5.89
N TYR A 132 -3.98 3.55 -6.73
CA TYR A 132 -3.54 2.22 -6.36
C TYR A 132 -2.07 2.09 -6.72
N ILE A 133 -1.21 2.02 -5.71
CA ILE A 133 0.24 1.94 -5.88
C ILE A 133 0.69 0.54 -5.50
N THR A 134 1.13 -0.23 -6.48
CA THR A 134 1.56 -1.61 -6.26
C THR A 134 3.05 -1.74 -6.50
N SER A 135 3.68 -2.73 -5.86
CA SER A 135 5.07 -3.10 -6.09
C SER A 135 5.27 -4.55 -5.64
N GLY A 136 6.51 -5.04 -5.72
CA GLY A 136 6.80 -6.44 -5.40
C GLY A 136 6.54 -7.36 -6.58
N ILE A 137 6.46 -6.80 -7.78
CA ILE A 137 6.15 -7.50 -9.02
C ILE A 137 7.46 -7.81 -9.76
N LEU A 138 7.74 -9.08 -10.01
CA LEU A 138 8.84 -9.44 -10.90
C LEU A 138 8.51 -9.01 -12.33
N ASP A 139 9.52 -8.63 -13.08
CA ASP A 139 9.35 -8.12 -14.45
C ASP A 139 8.64 -9.13 -15.36
N VAL A 140 8.86 -10.42 -15.15
CA VAL A 140 8.18 -11.49 -15.90
C VAL A 140 6.67 -11.55 -15.61
N LYS A 141 6.21 -10.89 -14.55
CA LYS A 141 4.79 -10.83 -14.17
C LYS A 141 4.15 -9.49 -14.51
N GLU A 142 4.87 -8.56 -15.09
CA GLU A 142 4.36 -7.22 -15.39
C GLU A 142 3.06 -7.28 -16.20
N ASP A 143 3.06 -8.02 -17.29
CA ASP A 143 1.92 -8.05 -18.20
C ASP A 143 0.66 -8.59 -17.55
N VAL A 144 0.76 -9.64 -16.74
CA VAL A 144 -0.42 -10.23 -16.07
C VAL A 144 -0.96 -9.30 -14.98
N VAL A 145 -0.10 -8.57 -14.28
CA VAL A 145 -0.54 -7.60 -13.28
C VAL A 145 -1.20 -6.39 -13.95
N VAL A 146 -0.59 -5.84 -14.98
CA VAL A 146 -1.15 -4.71 -15.74
C VAL A 146 -2.53 -5.10 -16.29
N LYS A 147 -2.66 -6.31 -16.83
CA LYS A 147 -3.95 -6.81 -17.33
C LYS A 147 -4.99 -6.88 -16.21
N ALA A 148 -4.63 -7.43 -15.05
CA ALA A 148 -5.54 -7.53 -13.91
C ALA A 148 -6.02 -6.16 -13.44
N VAL A 149 -5.12 -5.18 -13.42
CA VAL A 149 -5.44 -3.80 -13.02
C VAL A 149 -6.41 -3.17 -14.02
N LYS A 150 -6.16 -3.33 -15.32
CA LYS A 150 -7.05 -2.83 -16.38
C LYS A 150 -8.41 -3.53 -16.33
N ASP A 151 -8.43 -4.84 -16.14
CA ASP A 151 -9.67 -5.63 -16.12
C ASP A 151 -10.55 -5.24 -14.93
N ALA A 152 -9.96 -4.72 -13.85
CA ALA A 152 -10.70 -4.20 -12.69
C ALA A 152 -11.28 -2.79 -12.95
N GLY A 153 -11.01 -2.19 -14.09
CA GLY A 153 -11.52 -0.87 -14.45
C GLY A 153 -10.64 0.29 -14.03
N LEU A 154 -9.42 0.02 -13.61
CA LEU A 154 -8.48 1.07 -13.20
C LEU A 154 -7.69 1.56 -14.41
N GLU A 155 -7.37 2.86 -14.39
CA GLU A 155 -6.53 3.49 -15.41
C GLU A 155 -5.07 3.40 -14.99
N ILE A 156 -4.22 2.83 -15.83
CA ILE A 156 -2.77 2.79 -15.58
C ILE A 156 -2.20 4.19 -15.77
N LEU A 157 -1.55 4.71 -14.73
CA LEU A 157 -0.86 6.01 -14.80
C LEU A 157 0.62 5.86 -15.10
N GLU A 158 1.30 4.93 -14.41
CA GLU A 158 2.72 4.73 -14.54
C GLU A 158 3.07 3.27 -14.28
N VAL A 159 4.07 2.81 -15.01
CA VAL A 159 4.76 1.55 -14.73
C VAL A 159 6.24 1.88 -14.60
N THR A 160 6.80 1.64 -13.42
CA THR A 160 8.20 1.96 -13.14
C THR A 160 8.98 0.70 -12.81
N HIS A 161 10.29 0.76 -13.07
CA HIS A 161 11.16 -0.41 -12.95
C HIS A 161 12.41 -0.06 -12.13
N GLN A 162 12.85 -1.05 -11.36
CA GLN A 162 14.13 -0.98 -10.66
C GLN A 162 14.71 -2.40 -10.56
N GLY A 163 15.82 -2.65 -11.24
CA GLY A 163 16.35 -4.00 -11.37
C GLY A 163 15.33 -4.91 -12.04
N GLU A 164 15.04 -6.03 -11.42
CA GLU A 164 14.05 -7.00 -11.91
C GLU A 164 12.62 -6.71 -11.38
N TRP A 165 12.44 -5.62 -10.66
CA TRP A 165 11.18 -5.31 -9.99
C TRP A 165 10.41 -4.22 -10.69
N VAL A 166 9.08 -4.32 -10.61
CA VAL A 166 8.13 -3.43 -11.28
C VAL A 166 7.13 -2.88 -10.26
N SER A 167 6.79 -1.62 -10.43
CA SER A 167 5.69 -0.96 -9.71
C SER A 167 4.66 -0.48 -10.71
N VAL A 168 3.38 -0.74 -10.43
CA VAL A 168 2.26 -0.29 -11.25
C VAL A 168 1.41 0.66 -10.42
N THR A 169 1.24 1.88 -10.91
CA THR A 169 0.36 2.88 -10.30
C THR A 169 -0.83 3.12 -11.20
N ALA A 170 -2.02 3.04 -10.62
CA ALA A 170 -3.26 3.18 -11.36
C ALA A 170 -4.26 4.06 -10.60
N ARG A 171 -5.29 4.54 -11.29
CA ARG A 171 -6.33 5.41 -10.73
C ARG A 171 -7.69 4.77 -10.90
N LYS A 172 -8.50 4.82 -9.83
CA LYS A 172 -9.92 4.47 -9.92
C LYS A 172 -10.65 5.59 -10.61
N GLN A 173 -11.37 5.27 -11.67
CA GLN A 173 -12.14 6.25 -12.41
C GLN A 173 -13.30 6.77 -11.56
N ALA A 174 -13.64 8.01 -11.79
CA ALA A 174 -14.70 8.69 -11.05
C ALA A 174 -16.09 8.12 -11.37
#